data_36ae88510158ab6831d7f2198e51aa1d
#
_entry.id   36ae88510158ab6831d7f2198e51aa1d
#
_cell.length_a   1.000
_cell.length_b   1.000
_cell.length_c   1.000
_cell.angle_alpha   90.00
_cell.angle_beta   90.00
_cell.angle_gamma   90.00
#
_symmetry.space_group_name_H-M   'P 1'
#
loop_
_entity.id
_entity.type
_entity.pdbx_description
1 polymer ?
#
loop_
_entity_poly.entity_id
_entity_poly.type
_entity_poly.pdbx_seq_one_letter_code
_entity_poly.pdbx_strand_id
1 'polypeptide(L)'
;RCARILSRRGQRQYVIVSAPGRRFDGDSKITDLLSKGDDKSLSAVKRRFDEIARALGLAESFSFFPHMSKSALVSRGEYSCAKMMAEFLGLPFVDAESLFLFDANGCLLRDKTACAIRDMANRVPSAVIPGFYGRSPNGICLFPRGGSDVSASIVASALRAGLCENWTDVDGLMSADPAICPDAICHPLVSFLQMEALARAGARVLHPDSLKPLMESGVPLVIRNTFAPERPGTYVSDSVRRQVRCVCAKAGYGLINPREKRVETLLARLDAPAFASLSGKRLFPVPDSGALSMISVFGLSRDTLPKAIRPIAIAEGEDCVRILVRTRDSDAAMRAIHAKLLDPAR
;
A
#
# COMPACT_ATOMS: atom_id res chain seq x y z
N ARG A 1 18.54 -7.75 -8.30
CA ARG A 1 17.32 -8.61 -8.29
C ARG A 1 16.26 -8.06 -9.23
N CYS A 2 15.82 -6.80 -9.10
CA CYS A 2 14.81 -6.19 -9.97
C CYS A 2 15.12 -6.36 -11.46
N ALA A 3 16.38 -6.17 -11.91
CA ALA A 3 16.75 -6.36 -13.30
C ALA A 3 16.50 -7.79 -13.81
N ARG A 4 16.80 -8.82 -13.00
CA ARG A 4 16.51 -10.21 -13.39
C ARG A 4 15.02 -10.50 -13.54
N ILE A 5 14.18 -9.83 -12.76
CA ILE A 5 12.72 -9.92 -12.85
C ILE A 5 12.26 -9.30 -14.17
N LEU A 6 12.78 -8.12 -14.50
CA LEU A 6 12.37 -7.32 -15.65
C LEU A 6 12.93 -7.80 -16.98
N SER A 7 14.19 -8.30 -17.00
CA SER A 7 14.87 -8.77 -18.23
C SER A 7 14.28 -10.04 -18.86
N ARG A 8 13.44 -10.77 -18.13
CA ARG A 8 12.85 -12.04 -18.61
C ARG A 8 11.66 -11.89 -19.55
N ARG A 9 11.23 -10.67 -19.85
CA ARG A 9 9.99 -10.43 -20.60
C ARG A 9 10.25 -9.49 -21.78
N GLY A 10 10.33 -10.02 -22.97
CA GLY A 10 10.41 -9.26 -24.22
C GLY A 10 9.10 -8.50 -24.59
N GLN A 11 8.28 -8.12 -23.58
CA GLN A 11 7.01 -7.42 -23.76
C GLN A 11 7.14 -5.96 -23.37
N ARG A 12 6.21 -5.11 -23.85
CA ARG A 12 6.06 -3.72 -23.40
C ARG A 12 5.96 -3.65 -21.89
N GLN A 13 6.84 -2.87 -21.25
CA GLN A 13 6.90 -2.76 -19.78
C GLN A 13 7.02 -1.31 -19.35
N TYR A 14 6.18 -0.91 -18.43
CA TYR A 14 6.31 0.36 -17.72
C TYR A 14 6.61 0.06 -16.26
N VAL A 15 7.82 0.44 -15.83
CA VAL A 15 8.35 0.15 -14.50
C VAL A 15 8.18 1.38 -13.63
N ILE A 16 7.24 1.33 -12.70
CA ILE A 16 7.03 2.40 -11.74
C ILE A 16 7.83 2.09 -10.48
N VAL A 17 8.64 3.04 -10.01
CA VAL A 17 9.53 2.83 -8.88
C VAL A 17 9.23 3.78 -7.73
N SER A 18 9.41 3.26 -6.51
CA SER A 18 9.43 4.04 -5.27
C SER A 18 10.85 4.45 -4.91
N ALA A 19 10.98 5.39 -3.99
CA ALA A 19 12.26 5.68 -3.35
C ALA A 19 12.81 4.42 -2.64
N PRO A 20 14.15 4.29 -2.50
CA PRO A 20 14.73 3.14 -1.81
C PRO A 20 14.19 2.99 -0.39
N GLY A 21 13.79 1.77 -0.04
CA GLY A 21 13.26 1.41 1.27
C GLY A 21 14.29 1.49 2.39
N ARG A 22 13.94 1.09 3.61
CA ARG A 22 14.87 0.93 4.74
C ARG A 22 15.84 -0.22 4.46
N ARG A 23 17.08 -0.10 4.96
CA ARG A 23 18.13 -1.14 4.82
C ARG A 23 18.07 -2.16 5.96
N PHE A 24 17.64 -1.69 7.16
CA PHE A 24 17.55 -2.47 8.39
C PHE A 24 16.53 -1.83 9.33
N ASP A 25 16.15 -2.53 10.39
CA ASP A 25 15.27 -2.00 11.43
C ASP A 25 15.92 -0.80 12.14
N GLY A 26 15.16 0.29 12.27
CA GLY A 26 15.65 1.57 12.81
C GLY A 26 16.25 2.51 11.77
N ASP A 27 16.45 2.09 10.51
CA ASP A 27 16.88 2.99 9.44
C ASP A 27 15.77 4.00 9.07
N SER A 28 16.18 5.23 8.73
CA SER A 28 15.25 6.26 8.28
C SER A 28 14.85 6.04 6.83
N LYS A 29 13.57 6.23 6.49
CA LYS A 29 13.14 6.23 5.09
C LYS A 29 13.72 7.44 4.36
N ILE A 30 14.02 7.27 3.08
CA ILE A 30 14.50 8.38 2.21
C ILE A 30 13.50 9.53 2.20
N THR A 31 12.21 9.23 2.05
CA THR A 31 11.14 10.25 2.03
C THR A 31 11.02 11.01 3.35
N ASP A 32 11.28 10.36 4.51
CA ASP A 32 11.26 11.02 5.82
C ASP A 32 12.46 11.98 5.96
N LEU A 33 13.65 11.59 5.48
CA LEU A 33 14.85 12.43 5.46
C LEU A 33 14.67 13.65 4.54
N LEU A 34 14.11 13.42 3.34
CA LEU A 34 13.82 14.51 2.40
C LEU A 34 12.75 15.47 2.95
N SER A 35 11.77 14.96 3.71
CA SER A 35 10.75 15.79 4.35
C SER A 35 11.30 16.69 5.45
N LYS A 36 12.40 16.30 6.12
CA LYS A 36 13.12 17.15 7.06
C LYS A 36 13.85 18.28 6.34
N GLY A 37 14.53 17.97 5.23
CA GLY A 37 15.16 18.93 4.35
C GLY A 37 16.38 19.66 4.94
N ASP A 38 16.87 19.24 6.13
CA ASP A 38 18.09 19.79 6.72
C ASP A 38 19.34 19.19 6.05
N ASP A 39 20.47 19.92 6.13
CA ASP A 39 21.73 19.56 5.46
C ASP A 39 22.22 18.15 5.86
N LYS A 40 22.02 17.76 7.12
CA LYS A 40 22.41 16.44 7.62
C LYS A 40 21.58 15.35 6.97
N SER A 41 20.26 15.55 6.86
CA SER A 41 19.34 14.62 6.22
C SER A 41 19.60 14.51 4.72
N LEU A 42 19.83 15.65 4.03
CA LEU A 42 20.16 15.68 2.60
C LEU A 42 21.50 15.00 2.31
N SER A 43 22.51 15.25 3.13
CA SER A 43 23.81 14.55 3.04
C SER A 43 23.69 13.05 3.24
N ALA A 44 22.81 12.61 4.15
CA ALA A 44 22.54 11.19 4.38
C ALA A 44 21.83 10.54 3.16
N VAL A 45 20.86 11.24 2.57
CA VAL A 45 20.19 10.80 1.34
C VAL A 45 21.19 10.68 0.20
N LYS A 46 21.98 11.75 -0.06
CA LYS A 46 23.00 11.75 -1.12
C LYS A 46 23.96 10.59 -0.96
N ARG A 47 24.54 10.41 0.21
CA ARG A 47 25.48 9.30 0.48
C ARG A 47 24.86 7.93 0.16
N ARG A 48 23.59 7.73 0.53
CA ARG A 48 22.89 6.48 0.28
C ARG A 48 22.67 6.19 -1.20
N PHE A 49 22.33 7.20 -1.98
CA PHE A 49 22.22 7.08 -3.43
C PHE A 49 23.59 6.87 -4.09
N ASP A 50 24.64 7.56 -3.64
CA ASP A 50 26.01 7.39 -4.11
C ASP A 50 26.53 5.95 -3.83
N GLU A 51 26.19 5.37 -2.68
CA GLU A 51 26.49 3.97 -2.34
C GLU A 51 25.80 3.00 -3.32
N ILE A 52 24.53 3.23 -3.63
CA ILE A 52 23.77 2.40 -4.59
C ILE A 52 24.36 2.55 -5.99
N ALA A 53 24.62 3.78 -6.46
CA ALA A 53 25.20 4.07 -7.76
C ALA A 53 26.55 3.35 -7.94
N ARG A 54 27.43 3.50 -6.96
CA ARG A 54 28.75 2.85 -6.97
C ARG A 54 28.66 1.33 -7.00
N ALA A 55 27.74 0.75 -6.18
CA ALA A 55 27.56 -0.70 -6.15
C ALA A 55 26.98 -1.29 -7.44
N LEU A 56 26.29 -0.48 -8.25
CA LEU A 56 25.71 -0.87 -9.53
C LEU A 56 26.50 -0.38 -10.73
N GLY A 57 27.58 0.40 -10.54
CA GLY A 57 28.40 0.97 -11.62
C GLY A 57 27.66 2.03 -12.45
N LEU A 58 26.79 2.82 -11.80
CA LEU A 58 25.96 3.84 -12.44
C LEU A 58 26.62 5.23 -12.38
N ALA A 59 26.38 6.03 -13.42
CA ALA A 59 26.74 7.44 -13.45
C ALA A 59 25.70 8.32 -12.73
N GLU A 60 24.41 7.96 -12.86
CA GLU A 60 23.31 8.65 -12.17
C GLU A 60 23.33 8.38 -10.67
N SER A 61 23.10 9.43 -9.90
CA SER A 61 22.98 9.38 -8.44
C SER A 61 21.90 10.36 -7.98
N PHE A 62 21.93 10.75 -6.71
CA PHE A 62 20.98 11.72 -6.15
C PHE A 62 21.31 13.15 -6.60
N SER A 63 20.32 13.83 -7.13
CA SER A 63 20.40 15.24 -7.49
C SER A 63 19.24 16.04 -6.91
N PHE A 64 19.57 17.22 -6.39
CA PHE A 64 18.61 18.23 -5.97
C PHE A 64 19.17 19.63 -6.25
N PHE A 65 18.28 20.61 -6.32
CA PHE A 65 18.66 22.00 -6.55
C PHE A 65 18.36 22.83 -5.31
N PRO A 66 19.16 23.87 -5.00
CA PRO A 66 18.83 24.82 -3.96
C PRO A 66 17.44 25.44 -4.17
N HIS A 67 16.75 25.75 -3.08
CA HIS A 67 15.44 26.43 -3.09
C HIS A 67 14.27 25.65 -3.70
N MET A 68 14.36 24.31 -3.76
CA MET A 68 13.20 23.49 -4.12
C MET A 68 12.07 23.62 -3.10
N SER A 69 10.81 23.60 -3.56
CA SER A 69 9.67 23.45 -2.65
C SER A 69 9.76 22.10 -1.91
N LYS A 70 9.09 22.00 -0.75
CA LYS A 70 9.10 20.77 0.03
C LYS A 70 8.61 19.55 -0.78
N SER A 71 7.53 19.72 -1.55
CA SER A 71 7.00 18.64 -2.41
C SER A 71 8.01 18.25 -3.50
N ALA A 72 8.66 19.22 -4.12
CA ALA A 72 9.68 18.98 -5.12
C ALA A 72 10.90 18.25 -4.52
N LEU A 73 11.33 18.63 -3.31
CA LEU A 73 12.44 17.96 -2.64
C LEU A 73 12.09 16.51 -2.28
N VAL A 74 10.90 16.27 -1.72
CA VAL A 74 10.45 14.93 -1.35
C VAL A 74 10.34 14.01 -2.57
N SER A 75 9.88 14.51 -3.72
CA SER A 75 9.78 13.74 -4.97
C SER A 75 11.15 13.27 -5.52
N ARG A 76 12.26 13.89 -5.09
CA ARG A 76 13.62 13.54 -5.55
C ARG A 76 14.03 12.12 -5.20
N GLY A 77 13.42 11.51 -4.17
CA GLY A 77 13.65 10.12 -3.81
C GLY A 77 13.27 9.16 -4.94
N GLU A 78 12.04 9.26 -5.41
CA GLU A 78 11.51 8.46 -6.51
C GLU A 78 12.14 8.85 -7.86
N TYR A 79 12.31 10.14 -8.10
CA TYR A 79 12.94 10.66 -9.31
C TYR A 79 14.35 10.07 -9.51
N SER A 80 15.22 10.19 -8.50
CA SER A 80 16.59 9.69 -8.58
C SER A 80 16.63 8.19 -8.69
N CYS A 81 15.76 7.49 -7.94
CA CYS A 81 15.63 6.03 -8.05
C CYS A 81 15.21 5.60 -9.46
N ALA A 82 14.28 6.32 -10.08
CA ALA A 82 13.83 6.01 -11.44
C ALA A 82 14.91 6.28 -12.49
N LYS A 83 15.68 7.35 -12.38
CA LYS A 83 16.82 7.62 -13.28
C LYS A 83 17.88 6.52 -13.18
N MET A 84 18.28 6.16 -11.97
CA MET A 84 19.24 5.08 -11.74
C MET A 84 18.72 3.72 -12.27
N MET A 85 17.43 3.44 -12.06
CA MET A 85 16.81 2.21 -12.57
C MET A 85 16.74 2.22 -14.10
N ALA A 86 16.46 3.36 -14.73
CA ALA A 86 16.42 3.53 -16.16
C ALA A 86 17.80 3.26 -16.79
N GLU A 87 18.85 3.87 -16.22
CA GLU A 87 20.24 3.61 -16.63
C GLU A 87 20.60 2.13 -16.48
N PHE A 88 20.29 1.55 -15.30
CA PHE A 88 20.62 0.15 -15.02
C PHE A 88 19.92 -0.86 -15.94
N LEU A 89 18.70 -0.55 -16.38
CA LEU A 89 17.91 -1.42 -17.27
C LEU A 89 18.13 -1.11 -18.75
N GLY A 90 18.81 -0.01 -19.08
CA GLY A 90 18.91 0.50 -20.45
C GLY A 90 17.55 0.92 -21.04
N LEU A 91 16.62 1.38 -20.20
CA LEU A 91 15.29 1.83 -20.58
C LEU A 91 15.19 3.35 -20.54
N PRO A 92 14.31 3.96 -21.38
CA PRO A 92 14.01 5.37 -21.28
C PRO A 92 13.47 5.75 -19.89
N PHE A 93 13.91 6.91 -19.37
CA PHE A 93 13.30 7.57 -18.23
C PHE A 93 12.18 8.49 -18.72
N VAL A 94 11.01 8.42 -18.08
CA VAL A 94 9.89 9.36 -18.31
C VAL A 94 9.49 9.97 -16.98
N ASP A 95 9.58 11.31 -16.89
CA ASP A 95 9.24 12.02 -15.65
C ASP A 95 7.73 11.96 -15.37
N ALA A 96 7.38 11.68 -14.12
CA ALA A 96 6.01 11.66 -13.61
C ALA A 96 5.26 12.99 -13.82
N GLU A 97 5.98 14.13 -13.81
CA GLU A 97 5.40 15.45 -14.07
C GLU A 97 4.74 15.59 -15.44
N SER A 98 5.23 14.83 -16.42
CA SER A 98 4.64 14.81 -17.76
C SER A 98 3.40 13.93 -17.88
N LEU A 99 3.16 13.07 -16.91
CA LEU A 99 2.13 12.03 -16.97
C LEU A 99 0.98 12.28 -15.98
N PHE A 100 1.29 12.55 -14.71
CA PHE A 100 0.28 12.72 -13.67
C PHE A 100 -0.04 14.19 -13.49
N LEU A 101 -1.24 14.59 -13.88
CA LEU A 101 -1.69 15.98 -13.89
C LEU A 101 -2.73 16.22 -12.81
N PHE A 102 -2.49 17.23 -11.99
CA PHE A 102 -3.37 17.64 -10.91
C PHE A 102 -3.94 19.03 -11.16
N ASP A 103 -5.11 19.32 -10.59
CA ASP A 103 -5.65 20.67 -10.54
C ASP A 103 -4.95 21.52 -9.43
N ALA A 104 -5.38 22.76 -9.29
CA ALA A 104 -4.84 23.68 -8.28
C ALA A 104 -5.14 23.23 -6.82
N ASN A 105 -6.15 22.39 -6.61
CA ASN A 105 -6.54 21.83 -5.32
C ASN A 105 -5.84 20.50 -5.01
N GLY A 106 -4.98 20.00 -5.90
CA GLY A 106 -4.29 18.72 -5.75
C GLY A 106 -5.16 17.51 -6.11
N CYS A 107 -6.28 17.68 -6.81
CA CYS A 107 -7.09 16.59 -7.32
C CYS A 107 -6.55 16.10 -8.68
N LEU A 108 -6.40 14.78 -8.84
CA LEU A 108 -5.91 14.20 -10.09
C LEU A 108 -6.92 14.43 -11.23
N LEU A 109 -6.44 15.02 -12.31
CA LEU A 109 -7.17 15.21 -13.56
C LEU A 109 -7.14 13.90 -14.38
N ARG A 110 -8.03 12.95 -14.05
CA ARG A 110 -7.99 11.55 -14.54
C ARG A 110 -7.91 11.45 -16.06
N ASP A 111 -8.78 12.16 -16.79
CA ASP A 111 -8.82 12.08 -18.25
C ASP A 111 -7.56 12.64 -18.91
N LYS A 112 -7.07 13.79 -18.42
CA LYS A 112 -5.82 14.39 -18.91
C LYS A 112 -4.62 13.50 -18.62
N THR A 113 -4.56 12.92 -17.42
CA THR A 113 -3.54 11.94 -17.03
C THR A 113 -3.59 10.69 -17.93
N ALA A 114 -4.76 10.13 -18.16
CA ALA A 114 -4.92 8.96 -19.03
C ALA A 114 -4.52 9.27 -20.49
N CYS A 115 -4.85 10.46 -21.01
CA CYS A 115 -4.38 10.93 -22.32
C CYS A 115 -2.85 11.01 -22.36
N ALA A 116 -2.23 11.70 -21.41
CA ALA A 116 -0.77 11.87 -21.36
C ALA A 116 -0.04 10.51 -21.30
N ILE A 117 -0.57 9.56 -20.52
CA ILE A 117 -0.01 8.20 -20.42
C ILE A 117 -0.12 7.46 -21.77
N ARG A 118 -1.28 7.52 -22.45
CA ARG A 118 -1.44 6.88 -23.75
C ARG A 118 -0.55 7.51 -24.81
N ASP A 119 -0.44 8.83 -24.85
CA ASP A 119 0.43 9.56 -25.77
C ASP A 119 1.91 9.22 -25.54
N MET A 120 2.32 9.10 -24.30
CA MET A 120 3.65 8.59 -23.94
C MET A 120 3.84 7.16 -24.46
N ALA A 121 2.90 6.27 -24.24
CA ALA A 121 3.00 4.86 -24.63
C ALA A 121 3.02 4.65 -26.15
N ASN A 122 2.44 5.56 -26.93
CA ASN A 122 2.52 5.54 -28.40
C ASN A 122 3.93 5.88 -28.91
N ARG A 123 4.69 6.68 -28.14
CA ARG A 123 6.04 7.12 -28.52
C ARG A 123 7.13 6.27 -27.87
N VAL A 124 6.90 5.79 -26.67
CA VAL A 124 7.90 5.08 -25.85
C VAL A 124 7.31 3.73 -25.44
N PRO A 125 7.75 2.61 -26.08
CA PRO A 125 7.15 1.28 -25.87
C PRO A 125 7.44 0.69 -24.48
N SER A 126 8.50 1.12 -23.83
CA SER A 126 8.86 0.71 -22.46
C SER A 126 9.59 1.85 -21.76
N ALA A 127 9.36 2.07 -20.48
CA ALA A 127 9.98 3.13 -19.72
C ALA A 127 10.06 2.83 -18.24
N VAL A 128 10.98 3.52 -17.56
CA VAL A 128 10.97 3.65 -16.09
C VAL A 128 10.38 5.00 -15.73
N ILE A 129 9.45 4.99 -14.80
CA ILE A 129 8.65 6.14 -14.39
C ILE A 129 8.76 6.27 -12.87
N PRO A 130 9.09 7.43 -12.30
CA PRO A 130 8.99 7.62 -10.87
C PRO A 130 7.52 7.61 -10.45
N GLY A 131 7.21 6.93 -9.34
CA GLY A 131 5.87 6.99 -8.75
C GLY A 131 5.71 8.19 -7.83
N PHE A 132 4.57 8.27 -7.12
CA PHE A 132 4.31 9.14 -5.98
C PHE A 132 4.02 10.61 -6.26
N TYR A 133 4.37 11.19 -7.40
CA TYR A 133 4.16 12.61 -7.68
C TYR A 133 3.71 12.89 -9.13
N GLY A 134 3.32 14.13 -9.37
CA GLY A 134 3.01 14.68 -10.66
C GLY A 134 3.05 16.20 -10.63
N ARG A 135 2.42 16.85 -11.59
CA ARG A 135 2.41 18.30 -11.76
C ARG A 135 1.03 18.90 -11.52
N SER A 136 1.00 20.01 -10.78
CA SER A 136 -0.13 20.93 -10.69
C SER A 136 0.25 22.32 -11.20
N PRO A 137 -0.71 23.26 -11.36
CA PRO A 137 -0.38 24.67 -11.66
C PRO A 137 0.54 25.31 -10.60
N ASN A 138 0.54 24.79 -9.38
CA ASN A 138 1.34 25.29 -8.26
C ASN A 138 2.71 24.58 -8.11
N GLY A 139 3.11 23.77 -9.10
CA GLY A 139 4.35 22.97 -9.08
C GLY A 139 4.11 21.50 -8.78
N ILE A 140 5.10 20.83 -8.19
CA ILE A 140 5.02 19.40 -7.85
C ILE A 140 3.89 19.15 -6.85
N CYS A 141 3.01 18.20 -7.20
CA CYS A 141 1.96 17.66 -6.35
C CYS A 141 2.28 16.21 -6.01
N LEU A 142 2.20 15.85 -4.72
CA LEU A 142 2.44 14.50 -4.24
C LEU A 142 1.12 13.73 -4.13
N PHE A 143 1.11 12.47 -4.54
CA PHE A 143 0.04 11.57 -4.16
C PHE A 143 0.03 11.37 -2.64
N PRO A 144 -1.12 11.10 -2.03
CA PRO A 144 -1.18 10.69 -0.63
C PRO A 144 -0.46 9.36 -0.40
N ARG A 145 -0.60 8.76 0.77
CA ARG A 145 0.04 7.48 1.12
C ARG A 145 -0.19 6.41 0.05
N GLY A 146 0.82 5.57 -0.19
CA GLY A 146 0.77 4.53 -1.22
C GLY A 146 0.93 5.07 -2.65
N GLY A 147 1.44 6.30 -2.81
CA GLY A 147 1.45 7.01 -4.07
C GLY A 147 2.11 6.29 -5.24
N SER A 148 3.15 5.48 -5.01
CA SER A 148 3.78 4.71 -6.10
C SER A 148 2.87 3.56 -6.56
N ASP A 149 2.18 2.87 -5.63
CA ASP A 149 1.20 1.84 -5.98
C ASP A 149 0.03 2.44 -6.77
N VAL A 150 -0.45 3.63 -6.33
CA VAL A 150 -1.50 4.38 -7.05
C VAL A 150 -1.03 4.79 -8.44
N SER A 151 0.21 5.30 -8.57
CA SER A 151 0.78 5.67 -9.87
C SER A 151 0.83 4.47 -10.82
N ALA A 152 1.28 3.30 -10.33
CA ALA A 152 1.34 2.07 -11.12
C ALA A 152 -0.04 1.62 -11.60
N SER A 153 -1.03 1.68 -10.71
CA SER A 153 -2.42 1.32 -11.01
C SER A 153 -3.05 2.26 -12.05
N ILE A 154 -2.77 3.55 -11.97
CA ILE A 154 -3.24 4.55 -12.95
C ILE A 154 -2.61 4.27 -14.32
N VAL A 155 -1.31 3.99 -14.40
CA VAL A 155 -0.64 3.66 -15.67
C VAL A 155 -1.21 2.37 -16.25
N ALA A 156 -1.34 1.31 -15.44
CA ALA A 156 -1.89 0.04 -15.89
C ALA A 156 -3.34 0.19 -16.39
N SER A 157 -4.18 0.94 -15.68
CA SER A 157 -5.56 1.24 -16.04
C SER A 157 -5.65 2.05 -17.35
N ALA A 158 -4.89 3.15 -17.48
CA ALA A 158 -4.90 4.03 -18.66
C ALA A 158 -4.49 3.28 -19.94
N LEU A 159 -3.59 2.31 -19.82
CA LEU A 159 -3.10 1.49 -20.92
C LEU A 159 -3.91 0.19 -21.13
N ARG A 160 -4.90 -0.09 -20.29
CA ARG A 160 -5.60 -1.38 -20.25
C ARG A 160 -4.59 -2.54 -20.30
N ALA A 161 -3.59 -2.48 -19.42
CA ALA A 161 -2.52 -3.46 -19.37
C ALA A 161 -3.08 -4.88 -19.16
N GLY A 162 -2.42 -5.88 -19.73
CA GLY A 162 -2.81 -7.27 -19.52
C GLY A 162 -2.60 -7.73 -18.06
N LEU A 163 -1.69 -7.07 -17.33
CA LEU A 163 -1.37 -7.38 -15.94
C LEU A 163 -0.69 -6.18 -15.28
N CYS A 164 -1.05 -5.89 -14.03
CA CYS A 164 -0.30 -5.04 -13.11
C CYS A 164 0.46 -5.94 -12.13
N GLU A 165 1.77 -5.78 -11.99
CA GLU A 165 2.55 -6.51 -11.00
C GLU A 165 3.03 -5.56 -9.90
N ASN A 166 2.68 -5.85 -8.65
CA ASN A 166 3.21 -5.16 -7.48
C ASN A 166 4.29 -6.03 -6.83
N TRP A 167 5.52 -5.55 -6.86
CA TRP A 167 6.69 -6.21 -6.29
C TRP A 167 7.04 -5.60 -4.94
N THR A 168 6.86 -6.38 -3.88
CA THR A 168 7.02 -5.97 -2.47
C THR A 168 7.96 -6.91 -1.72
N ASP A 169 8.03 -6.80 -0.41
CA ASP A 169 8.86 -7.63 0.49
C ASP A 169 8.11 -8.79 1.14
N VAL A 170 6.81 -8.96 0.81
CA VAL A 170 5.96 -10.05 1.31
C VAL A 170 5.52 -10.98 0.17
N ASP A 171 5.18 -12.22 0.50
CA ASP A 171 4.81 -13.26 -0.49
C ASP A 171 3.46 -13.04 -1.17
N GLY A 172 2.70 -12.04 -0.75
CA GLY A 172 1.34 -11.75 -1.20
C GLY A 172 0.42 -11.50 -0.01
N LEU A 173 -0.88 -11.73 -0.20
CA LEU A 173 -1.84 -11.66 0.89
C LEU A 173 -1.71 -12.88 1.80
N MET A 174 -1.28 -12.66 3.03
CA MET A 174 -1.13 -13.70 4.04
C MET A 174 -2.42 -13.85 4.87
N SER A 175 -2.69 -15.05 5.37
CA SER A 175 -3.84 -15.34 6.25
C SER A 175 -3.76 -14.64 7.61
N ALA A 176 -2.57 -14.19 8.01
CA ALA A 176 -2.28 -13.33 9.17
C ALA A 176 -0.94 -12.62 8.96
N ASP A 177 -0.57 -11.69 9.85
CA ASP A 177 0.78 -11.11 9.87
C ASP A 177 1.81 -12.20 10.24
N PRO A 178 2.77 -12.54 9.36
CA PRO A 178 3.76 -13.60 9.64
C PRO A 178 4.65 -13.32 10.85
N ALA A 179 4.83 -12.06 11.23
CA ALA A 179 5.58 -11.69 12.43
C ALA A 179 4.84 -12.10 13.72
N ILE A 180 3.51 -12.24 13.66
CA ILE A 180 2.66 -12.64 14.79
C ILE A 180 2.30 -14.12 14.68
N CYS A 181 2.00 -14.61 13.46
CA CYS A 181 1.59 -15.97 13.15
C CYS A 181 2.56 -16.57 12.12
N PRO A 182 3.66 -17.23 12.56
CA PRO A 182 4.69 -17.76 11.65
C PRO A 182 4.19 -18.84 10.67
N ASP A 183 3.07 -19.48 11.00
CA ASP A 183 2.36 -20.48 10.18
C ASP A 183 1.34 -19.85 9.19
N ALA A 184 1.35 -18.53 9.03
CA ALA A 184 0.49 -17.86 8.07
C ALA A 184 0.74 -18.34 6.64
N ILE A 185 -0.35 -18.62 5.92
CA ILE A 185 -0.32 -19.09 4.54
C ILE A 185 -0.64 -17.96 3.55
N CYS A 186 -0.03 -18.00 2.38
CA CYS A 186 -0.33 -17.05 1.31
C CYS A 186 -1.61 -17.47 0.56
N HIS A 187 -2.52 -16.53 0.36
CA HIS A 187 -3.71 -16.74 -0.47
C HIS A 187 -3.36 -16.54 -1.95
N PRO A 188 -3.49 -17.57 -2.80
CA PRO A 188 -3.09 -17.44 -4.21
C PRO A 188 -4.06 -16.61 -5.05
N LEU A 189 -5.33 -16.54 -4.65
CA LEU A 189 -6.41 -15.90 -5.40
C LEU A 189 -7.31 -15.09 -4.47
N VAL A 190 -7.59 -13.85 -4.83
CA VAL A 190 -8.44 -12.92 -4.05
C VAL A 190 -9.24 -12.04 -5.02
N SER A 191 -10.50 -11.71 -4.70
CA SER A 191 -11.25 -10.72 -5.46
C SER A 191 -10.80 -9.29 -5.11
N PHE A 192 -11.01 -8.32 -5.99
CA PHE A 192 -10.71 -6.92 -5.70
C PHE A 192 -11.48 -6.40 -4.49
N LEU A 193 -12.77 -6.75 -4.36
CA LEU A 193 -13.58 -6.33 -3.21
C LEU A 193 -13.02 -6.86 -1.89
N GLN A 194 -12.64 -8.14 -1.85
CA GLN A 194 -12.02 -8.71 -0.65
C GLN A 194 -10.66 -8.09 -0.36
N MET A 195 -9.82 -7.86 -1.39
CA MET A 195 -8.53 -7.22 -1.22
C MET A 195 -8.68 -5.79 -0.65
N GLU A 196 -9.65 -5.02 -1.15
CA GLU A 196 -9.95 -3.68 -0.65
C GLU A 196 -10.40 -3.72 0.83
N ALA A 197 -11.33 -4.62 1.17
CA ALA A 197 -11.81 -4.80 2.54
C ALA A 197 -10.67 -5.19 3.49
N LEU A 198 -9.78 -6.10 3.08
CA LEU A 198 -8.61 -6.53 3.84
C LEU A 198 -7.58 -5.40 4.01
N ALA A 199 -7.29 -4.65 2.94
CA ALA A 199 -6.37 -3.52 3.00
C ALA A 199 -6.89 -2.42 3.94
N ARG A 200 -8.19 -2.10 3.90
CA ARG A 200 -8.83 -1.17 4.83
C ARG A 200 -8.81 -1.68 6.29
N ALA A 201 -8.94 -2.99 6.46
CA ALA A 201 -8.89 -3.67 7.76
C ALA A 201 -7.48 -3.75 8.38
N GLY A 202 -6.43 -3.40 7.61
CA GLY A 202 -5.06 -3.33 8.10
C GLY A 202 -4.12 -4.41 7.57
N ALA A 203 -4.53 -5.20 6.58
CA ALA A 203 -3.59 -6.07 5.86
C ALA A 203 -2.51 -5.23 5.17
N ARG A 204 -1.24 -5.49 5.53
CA ARG A 204 -0.09 -4.67 5.09
C ARG A 204 0.47 -5.16 3.76
N VAL A 205 -0.32 -5.11 2.70
CA VAL A 205 0.10 -5.62 1.38
C VAL A 205 0.22 -4.48 0.39
N LEU A 206 -0.80 -3.61 0.30
CA LEU A 206 -0.82 -2.43 -0.56
C LEU A 206 -1.82 -1.39 -0.03
N HIS A 207 -1.75 -0.18 -0.58
CA HIS A 207 -2.68 0.88 -0.19
C HIS A 207 -4.05 0.66 -0.86
N PRO A 208 -5.19 0.78 -0.13
CA PRO A 208 -6.53 0.53 -0.71
C PRO A 208 -6.82 1.37 -1.96
N ASP A 209 -6.38 2.63 -1.97
CA ASP A 209 -6.63 3.54 -3.11
C ASP A 209 -5.95 3.11 -4.41
N SER A 210 -4.93 2.23 -4.35
CA SER A 210 -4.29 1.68 -5.54
C SER A 210 -5.16 0.64 -6.26
N LEU A 211 -6.16 0.07 -5.58
CA LEU A 211 -7.04 -0.94 -6.20
C LEU A 211 -8.08 -0.32 -7.13
N LYS A 212 -8.58 0.88 -6.80
CA LYS A 212 -9.70 1.49 -7.50
C LYS A 212 -9.49 1.66 -9.03
N PRO A 213 -8.33 2.19 -9.51
CA PRO A 213 -8.11 2.29 -10.96
C PRO A 213 -8.11 0.92 -11.67
N LEU A 214 -7.60 -0.12 -11.02
CA LEU A 214 -7.56 -1.48 -11.56
C LEU A 214 -8.95 -2.12 -11.60
N MET A 215 -9.73 -1.94 -10.54
CA MET A 215 -11.13 -2.41 -10.49
C MET A 215 -11.96 -1.76 -11.59
N GLU A 216 -11.88 -0.44 -11.76
CA GLU A 216 -12.63 0.31 -12.77
C GLU A 216 -12.26 -0.11 -14.21
N SER A 217 -11.02 -0.53 -14.44
CA SER A 217 -10.53 -0.94 -15.77
C SER A 217 -10.54 -2.45 -16.03
N GLY A 218 -10.80 -3.26 -15.00
CA GLY A 218 -10.75 -4.73 -15.07
C GLY A 218 -9.33 -5.28 -15.26
N VAL A 219 -8.28 -4.49 -15.00
CA VAL A 219 -6.88 -4.92 -15.11
C VAL A 219 -6.51 -5.78 -13.91
N PRO A 220 -6.12 -7.05 -14.09
CA PRO A 220 -5.75 -7.90 -12.97
C PRO A 220 -4.44 -7.43 -12.31
N LEU A 221 -4.31 -7.73 -11.02
CA LEU A 221 -3.14 -7.42 -10.22
C LEU A 221 -2.50 -8.72 -9.71
N VAL A 222 -1.17 -8.79 -9.72
CA VAL A 222 -0.41 -9.82 -9.00
C VAL A 222 0.53 -9.16 -8.01
N ILE A 223 0.50 -9.65 -6.78
CA ILE A 223 1.39 -9.21 -5.70
C ILE A 223 2.47 -10.27 -5.52
N ARG A 224 3.74 -9.87 -5.62
CA ARG A 224 4.89 -10.79 -5.62
C ARG A 224 5.99 -10.34 -4.69
N ASN A 225 6.75 -11.31 -4.19
CA ASN A 225 7.92 -11.05 -3.35
C ASN A 225 9.19 -10.82 -4.19
N THR A 226 9.79 -9.64 -4.05
CA THR A 226 11.07 -9.29 -4.70
C THR A 226 12.23 -10.21 -4.24
N PHE A 227 12.14 -10.74 -3.01
CA PHE A 227 13.17 -11.61 -2.43
C PHE A 227 12.98 -13.08 -2.80
N ALA A 228 11.76 -13.47 -3.21
CA ALA A 228 11.39 -14.82 -3.64
C ALA A 228 10.58 -14.76 -4.96
N PRO A 229 11.18 -14.31 -6.08
CA PRO A 229 10.48 -14.04 -7.33
C PRO A 229 9.94 -15.30 -8.02
N GLU A 230 10.37 -16.49 -7.60
CA GLU A 230 9.87 -17.79 -8.03
C GLU A 230 8.50 -18.13 -7.43
N ARG A 231 8.12 -17.51 -6.30
CA ARG A 231 6.82 -17.73 -5.67
C ARG A 231 5.71 -17.08 -6.49
N PRO A 232 4.55 -17.74 -6.65
CA PRO A 232 3.47 -17.23 -7.50
C PRO A 232 2.85 -15.92 -6.99
N GLY A 233 2.87 -15.70 -5.67
CA GLY A 233 2.24 -14.54 -5.05
C GLY A 233 0.72 -14.66 -4.96
N THR A 234 0.04 -13.50 -4.90
CA THR A 234 -1.42 -13.39 -4.88
C THR A 234 -1.94 -12.74 -6.15
N TYR A 235 -2.79 -13.45 -6.87
CA TYR A 235 -3.52 -12.91 -8.04
C TYR A 235 -4.84 -12.30 -7.58
N VAL A 236 -5.11 -11.06 -8.01
CA VAL A 236 -6.31 -10.29 -7.66
C VAL A 236 -7.09 -9.96 -8.92
N SER A 237 -8.37 -10.34 -8.97
CA SER A 237 -9.25 -10.12 -10.11
C SER A 237 -10.72 -10.23 -9.73
N ASP A 238 -11.61 -9.56 -10.48
CA ASP A 238 -13.06 -9.67 -10.28
C ASP A 238 -13.64 -11.06 -10.60
N SER A 239 -12.91 -11.87 -11.37
CA SER A 239 -13.34 -13.24 -11.68
C SER A 239 -13.24 -14.22 -10.50
N VAL A 240 -12.54 -13.85 -9.44
CA VAL A 240 -12.34 -14.71 -8.25
C VAL A 240 -13.60 -14.69 -7.38
N ARG A 241 -14.15 -15.89 -7.09
CA ARG A 241 -15.34 -16.09 -6.25
C ARG A 241 -15.04 -16.76 -4.91
N ARG A 242 -13.77 -17.08 -4.65
CA ARG A 242 -13.37 -17.77 -3.42
C ARG A 242 -13.36 -16.81 -2.24
N GLN A 243 -13.96 -17.23 -1.12
CA GLN A 243 -13.89 -16.47 0.13
C GLN A 243 -12.52 -16.64 0.80
N VAL A 244 -11.92 -15.53 1.21
CA VAL A 244 -10.62 -15.52 1.89
C VAL A 244 -10.82 -15.72 3.40
N ARG A 245 -9.96 -16.52 4.01
CA ARG A 245 -9.86 -16.69 5.47
C ARG A 245 -8.63 -15.94 5.98
N CYS A 246 -8.85 -14.83 6.65
CA CYS A 246 -7.75 -13.96 7.07
C CYS A 246 -8.07 -13.26 8.39
N VAL A 247 -7.05 -13.04 9.19
CA VAL A 247 -7.13 -12.17 10.38
C VAL A 247 -6.09 -11.05 10.26
N CYS A 248 -6.53 -9.82 10.43
CA CYS A 248 -5.66 -8.65 10.45
C CYS A 248 -6.01 -7.74 11.62
N ALA A 249 -5.02 -7.00 12.11
CA ALA A 249 -5.17 -6.08 13.21
C ALA A 249 -4.69 -4.68 12.84
N LYS A 250 -5.38 -3.69 13.37
CA LYS A 250 -5.02 -2.29 13.27
C LYS A 250 -5.07 -1.66 14.66
N ALA A 251 -3.92 -1.19 15.13
CA ALA A 251 -3.79 -0.51 16.42
C ALA A 251 -4.16 0.98 16.32
N GLY A 252 -4.26 1.65 17.46
CA GLY A 252 -4.46 3.09 17.53
C GLY A 252 -5.92 3.51 17.59
N TYR A 253 -6.77 2.74 18.25
CA TYR A 253 -8.17 3.08 18.48
C TYR A 253 -8.42 3.49 19.93
N GLY A 254 -9.32 4.48 20.11
CA GLY A 254 -9.95 4.83 21.37
C GLY A 254 -11.46 4.59 21.29
N LEU A 255 -12.16 4.73 22.41
CA LEU A 255 -13.62 4.65 22.47
C LEU A 255 -14.20 6.03 22.79
N ILE A 256 -15.16 6.46 22.01
CA ILE A 256 -15.93 7.70 22.29
C ILE A 256 -17.36 7.36 22.70
N ASN A 257 -17.84 8.05 23.72
CA ASN A 257 -19.25 8.01 24.10
C ASN A 257 -20.09 8.91 23.16
N PRO A 258 -21.14 8.41 22.49
CA PRO A 258 -21.90 9.16 21.49
C PRO A 258 -22.69 10.36 22.03
N ARG A 259 -22.72 10.60 23.34
CA ARG A 259 -23.45 11.72 23.93
C ARG A 259 -22.81 13.10 23.70
N GLU A 260 -21.64 13.20 23.14
CA GLU A 260 -21.02 14.48 22.77
C GLU A 260 -21.39 14.87 21.33
N LYS A 261 -22.10 15.98 21.16
CA LYS A 261 -22.58 16.52 19.85
C LYS A 261 -21.47 16.71 18.78
N ARG A 262 -20.21 16.77 19.19
CA ARG A 262 -19.05 16.82 18.26
C ARG A 262 -18.72 15.46 17.60
N VAL A 263 -19.24 14.38 18.13
CA VAL A 263 -18.90 13.01 17.72
C VAL A 263 -19.66 12.60 16.47
N GLU A 264 -20.91 13.01 16.29
CA GLU A 264 -21.73 12.64 15.11
C GLU A 264 -21.12 13.12 13.80
N THR A 265 -20.55 14.33 13.77
CA THR A 265 -19.88 14.88 12.58
C THR A 265 -18.55 14.19 12.28
N LEU A 266 -17.84 13.71 13.30
CA LEU A 266 -16.59 12.94 13.17
C LEU A 266 -16.87 11.51 12.69
N LEU A 267 -17.93 10.89 13.19
CA LEU A 267 -18.32 9.52 12.83
C LEU A 267 -18.80 9.42 11.39
N ALA A 268 -19.52 10.41 10.89
CA ALA A 268 -19.93 10.49 9.49
C ALA A 268 -18.75 10.61 8.51
N ARG A 269 -17.57 11.05 8.99
CA ARG A 269 -16.35 11.18 8.18
C ARG A 269 -15.44 9.94 8.24
N LEU A 270 -15.63 9.05 9.22
CA LEU A 270 -14.68 7.97 9.51
C LEU A 270 -15.08 6.61 8.94
N ASP A 271 -16.29 6.49 8.36
CA ASP A 271 -16.82 5.20 7.86
C ASP A 271 -16.63 4.07 8.91
N ALA A 272 -16.76 4.43 10.19
CA ALA A 272 -16.46 3.54 11.29
C ALA A 272 -17.73 2.76 11.67
N PRO A 273 -17.71 1.42 11.64
CA PRO A 273 -18.84 0.61 12.05
C PRO A 273 -19.17 0.84 13.52
N ALA A 274 -20.46 0.98 13.83
CA ALA A 274 -20.92 1.02 15.22
C ALA A 274 -20.68 -0.34 15.88
N PHE A 275 -20.00 -0.34 17.03
CA PHE A 275 -19.84 -1.55 17.84
C PHE A 275 -20.95 -1.61 18.90
N ALA A 276 -21.63 -2.75 18.96
CA ALA A 276 -22.46 -3.06 20.12
C ALA A 276 -21.55 -3.40 21.30
N SER A 277 -21.60 -2.63 22.38
CA SER A 277 -20.87 -2.99 23.60
C SER A 277 -21.53 -4.19 24.27
N LEU A 278 -20.76 -4.95 25.06
CA LEU A 278 -21.28 -5.99 25.95
C LEU A 278 -22.27 -5.46 26.98
N SER A 279 -22.30 -4.12 27.20
CA SER A 279 -23.22 -3.42 28.10
C SER A 279 -24.41 -2.74 27.41
N GLY A 280 -24.67 -3.04 26.12
CA GLY A 280 -25.80 -2.48 25.36
C GLY A 280 -25.61 -1.02 24.90
N LYS A 281 -24.47 -0.38 25.14
CA LYS A 281 -24.16 0.96 24.65
C LYS A 281 -23.48 0.87 23.27
N ARG A 282 -23.89 1.72 22.33
CA ARG A 282 -23.17 1.87 21.05
C ARG A 282 -21.83 2.55 21.31
N LEU A 283 -20.75 1.92 20.88
CA LEU A 283 -19.40 2.43 20.98
C LEU A 283 -18.84 2.63 19.56
N PHE A 284 -18.12 3.72 19.37
CA PHE A 284 -17.50 4.01 18.08
C PHE A 284 -15.98 4.05 18.25
N PRO A 285 -15.23 3.22 17.53
CA PRO A 285 -13.78 3.30 17.54
C PRO A 285 -13.36 4.55 16.77
N VAL A 286 -12.54 5.38 17.38
CA VAL A 286 -11.91 6.52 16.73
C VAL A 286 -10.41 6.33 16.71
N PRO A 287 -9.71 6.82 15.66
CA PRO A 287 -8.27 6.87 15.66
C PRO A 287 -7.79 7.71 16.86
N ASP A 288 -7.04 7.08 17.74
CA ASP A 288 -6.42 7.70 18.91
C ASP A 288 -5.06 7.03 19.14
N SER A 289 -4.16 7.67 19.87
CA SER A 289 -2.88 7.08 20.32
C SER A 289 -3.06 5.84 21.24
N GLY A 290 -4.23 5.30 21.27
CA GLY A 290 -4.87 4.53 22.28
C GLY A 290 -4.44 3.10 22.50
N ALA A 291 -4.90 2.62 23.62
CA ALA A 291 -4.68 1.31 24.19
C ALA A 291 -5.46 0.18 23.51
N LEU A 292 -6.14 0.46 22.37
CA LEU A 292 -7.04 -0.49 21.71
C LEU A 292 -6.59 -0.84 20.28
N SER A 293 -6.82 -2.10 19.93
CA SER A 293 -6.62 -2.63 18.57
C SER A 293 -7.92 -3.22 18.05
N MET A 294 -8.24 -2.95 16.78
CA MET A 294 -9.33 -3.60 16.08
C MET A 294 -8.78 -4.79 15.29
N ILE A 295 -9.29 -5.97 15.58
CA ILE A 295 -9.01 -7.20 14.85
C ILE A 295 -10.20 -7.46 13.91
N SER A 296 -9.92 -7.60 12.63
CA SER A 296 -10.90 -7.97 11.60
C SER A 296 -10.65 -9.40 11.17
N VAL A 297 -11.70 -10.22 11.22
CA VAL A 297 -11.66 -11.65 10.95
C VAL A 297 -12.56 -11.95 9.76
N PHE A 298 -11.97 -12.44 8.69
CA PHE A 298 -12.65 -12.83 7.46
C PHE A 298 -12.78 -14.35 7.39
N GLY A 299 -13.95 -14.86 7.04
CA GLY A 299 -14.19 -16.29 6.86
C GLY A 299 -14.52 -17.09 8.14
N LEU A 300 -14.79 -16.39 9.26
CA LEU A 300 -15.39 -16.97 10.47
C LEU A 300 -16.60 -16.15 10.92
N SER A 301 -17.58 -16.82 11.51
CA SER A 301 -18.70 -16.19 12.20
C SER A 301 -18.36 -15.91 13.67
N ARG A 302 -19.14 -15.03 14.30
CA ARG A 302 -18.99 -14.68 15.72
C ARG A 302 -19.01 -15.91 16.63
N ASP A 303 -19.92 -16.84 16.40
CA ASP A 303 -20.11 -18.02 17.25
C ASP A 303 -18.94 -19.01 17.19
N THR A 304 -18.10 -18.86 16.17
CA THR A 304 -16.94 -19.73 15.94
C THR A 304 -15.63 -19.15 16.49
N LEU A 305 -15.68 -17.94 17.03
CA LEU A 305 -14.51 -17.31 17.64
C LEU A 305 -14.00 -18.08 18.86
N PRO A 306 -12.68 -18.15 19.08
CA PRO A 306 -12.10 -18.81 20.24
C PRO A 306 -12.61 -18.22 21.56
N LYS A 307 -13.06 -19.04 22.48
CA LYS A 307 -13.54 -18.61 23.82
C LYS A 307 -12.46 -17.94 24.68
N ALA A 308 -11.18 -18.15 24.35
CA ALA A 308 -10.05 -17.53 25.04
C ALA A 308 -9.93 -16.02 24.79
N ILE A 309 -10.56 -15.49 23.75
CA ILE A 309 -10.53 -14.08 23.42
C ILE A 309 -11.43 -13.32 24.38
N ARG A 310 -10.90 -12.23 24.95
CA ARG A 310 -11.66 -11.31 25.84
C ARG A 310 -11.91 -9.98 25.11
N PRO A 311 -12.93 -9.92 24.23
CA PRO A 311 -13.22 -8.69 23.50
C PRO A 311 -13.82 -7.63 24.41
N ILE A 312 -13.50 -6.36 24.12
CA ILE A 312 -14.20 -5.21 24.70
C ILE A 312 -15.52 -5.00 23.96
N ALA A 313 -15.51 -5.20 22.65
CA ALA A 313 -16.71 -5.14 21.80
C ALA A 313 -16.54 -6.01 20.57
N ILE A 314 -17.66 -6.46 20.00
CA ILE A 314 -17.73 -7.24 18.77
C ILE A 314 -18.76 -6.60 17.85
N ALA A 315 -18.46 -6.50 16.56
CA ALA A 315 -19.38 -6.11 15.52
C ALA A 315 -19.31 -7.11 14.37
N GLU A 316 -20.47 -7.50 13.85
CA GLU A 316 -20.61 -8.30 12.64
C GLU A 316 -20.87 -7.37 11.46
N GLY A 317 -20.10 -7.52 10.38
CA GLY A 317 -20.32 -6.93 9.09
C GLY A 317 -20.66 -8.00 8.05
N GLU A 318 -20.98 -7.58 6.84
CA GLU A 318 -21.33 -8.51 5.75
C GLU A 318 -20.20 -9.50 5.44
N ASP A 319 -18.94 -9.05 5.48
CA ASP A 319 -17.79 -9.85 5.06
C ASP A 319 -16.85 -10.26 6.21
N CYS A 320 -16.95 -9.65 7.38
CA CYS A 320 -16.04 -9.91 8.48
C CYS A 320 -16.64 -9.64 9.86
N VAL A 321 -16.11 -10.33 10.85
CA VAL A 321 -16.32 -10.02 12.27
C VAL A 321 -15.20 -9.08 12.73
N ARG A 322 -15.57 -7.97 13.37
CA ARG A 322 -14.63 -7.02 13.95
C ARG A 322 -14.64 -7.13 15.46
N ILE A 323 -13.47 -7.23 16.04
CA ILE A 323 -13.27 -7.45 17.48
C ILE A 323 -12.39 -6.32 18.01
N LEU A 324 -12.84 -5.63 19.04
CA LEU A 324 -12.05 -4.62 19.73
C LEU A 324 -11.42 -5.24 20.98
N VAL A 325 -10.11 -5.21 21.06
CA VAL A 325 -9.32 -5.72 22.19
C VAL A 325 -8.35 -4.66 22.71
N ARG A 326 -7.78 -4.87 23.90
CA ARG A 326 -6.63 -4.05 24.32
C ARG A 326 -5.44 -4.35 23.43
N THR A 327 -4.65 -3.34 23.10
CA THR A 327 -3.49 -3.50 22.17
C THR A 327 -2.50 -4.56 22.69
N ARG A 328 -2.28 -4.64 23.99
CA ARG A 328 -1.42 -5.67 24.61
C ARG A 328 -1.92 -7.11 24.42
N ASP A 329 -3.21 -7.31 24.17
CA ASP A 329 -3.85 -8.62 24.02
C ASP A 329 -4.02 -8.99 22.54
N SER A 330 -3.70 -8.06 21.60
CA SER A 330 -3.94 -8.18 20.16
C SER A 330 -3.24 -9.39 19.55
N ASP A 331 -1.96 -9.57 19.81
CA ASP A 331 -1.17 -10.65 19.21
C ASP A 331 -1.61 -12.04 19.67
N ALA A 332 -1.95 -12.16 20.97
CA ALA A 332 -2.48 -13.42 21.52
C ALA A 332 -3.85 -13.75 20.91
N ALA A 333 -4.72 -12.74 20.76
CA ALA A 333 -6.02 -12.91 20.11
C ALA A 333 -5.87 -13.27 18.62
N MET A 334 -4.95 -12.64 17.90
CA MET A 334 -4.67 -12.97 16.50
C MET A 334 -4.19 -14.41 16.34
N ARG A 335 -3.24 -14.88 17.17
CA ARG A 335 -2.78 -16.28 17.13
C ARG A 335 -3.91 -17.27 17.39
N ALA A 336 -4.75 -17.01 18.38
CA ALA A 336 -5.88 -17.88 18.70
C ALA A 336 -6.90 -17.96 17.55
N ILE A 337 -7.22 -16.82 16.93
CA ILE A 337 -8.12 -16.75 15.77
C ILE A 337 -7.50 -17.45 14.57
N HIS A 338 -6.22 -17.19 14.29
CA HIS A 338 -5.53 -17.79 13.14
C HIS A 338 -5.47 -19.31 13.24
N ALA A 339 -5.14 -19.86 14.41
CA ALA A 339 -5.19 -21.30 14.64
C ALA A 339 -6.58 -21.89 14.32
N LYS A 340 -7.67 -21.17 14.64
CA LYS A 340 -9.03 -21.58 14.32
C LYS A 340 -9.37 -21.44 12.83
N LEU A 341 -8.79 -20.46 12.14
CA LEU A 341 -8.93 -20.29 10.69
C LEU A 341 -8.28 -21.43 9.90
N LEU A 342 -7.17 -21.97 10.40
CA LEU A 342 -6.42 -23.06 9.77
C LEU A 342 -6.95 -24.46 10.15
N ASP A 343 -7.87 -24.57 11.10
CA ASP A 343 -8.45 -25.84 11.53
C ASP A 343 -9.18 -26.54 10.35
N PRO A 344 -8.71 -27.72 9.89
CA PRO A 344 -9.28 -28.42 8.75
C PRO A 344 -10.65 -29.05 9.05
N ALA A 345 -11.11 -29.07 10.31
CA ALA A 345 -12.39 -29.68 10.72
C ALA A 345 -13.62 -28.82 10.37
N ARG A 346 -13.47 -27.83 9.48
CA ARG A 346 -14.57 -26.96 9.01
C ARG A 346 -14.54 -26.71 7.51
#